data_1958db54114ac7d7d3d3db5801741778
#
_entry.id   1958db54114ac7d7d3d3db5801741778
#
_cell.length_a   1.000
_cell.length_b   1.000
_cell.length_c   1.000
_cell.angle_alpha   90.00
_cell.angle_beta   90.00
_cell.angle_gamma   90.00
#
_symmetry.space_group_name_H-M   'P 1'
#
loop_
_entity.id
_entity.type
_entity.pdbx_description
1 polymer ?
#
loop_
_entity_poly.entity_id
_entity_poly.type
_entity_poly.pdbx_seq_one_letter_code
_entity_poly.pdbx_strand_id
1 'polypeptide(L)'
;SSIISKILVNMSPVEDKLYEIYDPSAGSGSLILHLANELGQGSFGEKAQVYTQDISGKSSRFLRINMMLNGLTHSLDNIIEGDTLVTPAHYSVPHDPSSGVKKFDYITANPPFKTDFSSTRNLIEQKWSETTRFFAGIPKIPNKKKDSMAIYLCFMQHILYSLKDDGKAAIVVPTGFITAQSGIEKKVRQKIIDKHWLK
;
A
#
# COMPACT_ATOMS: atom_id res chain seq x y z
N SER A 1 13.66 2.70 -6.59
CA SER A 1 13.17 3.01 -5.20
C SER A 1 13.44 4.46 -4.84
N SER A 2 14.69 4.90 -4.90
CA SER A 2 15.10 6.27 -4.52
C SER A 2 14.34 7.37 -5.29
N ILE A 3 14.13 7.23 -6.60
CA ILE A 3 13.40 8.22 -7.41
C ILE A 3 11.95 8.39 -6.91
N ILE A 4 11.26 7.29 -6.63
CA ILE A 4 9.88 7.30 -6.16
C ILE A 4 9.77 8.06 -4.83
N SER A 5 10.67 7.76 -3.87
CA SER A 5 10.69 8.41 -2.57
C SER A 5 10.98 9.92 -2.68
N LYS A 6 11.92 10.31 -3.52
CA LYS A 6 12.23 11.72 -3.80
C LYS A 6 11.04 12.48 -4.40
N ILE A 7 10.35 11.87 -5.37
CA ILE A 7 9.13 12.46 -5.93
C ILE A 7 8.10 12.70 -4.83
N LEU A 8 7.79 11.68 -4.01
CA LEU A 8 6.80 11.80 -2.94
C LEU A 8 7.13 12.91 -1.94
N VAL A 9 8.37 12.94 -1.45
CA VAL A 9 8.79 13.91 -0.44
C VAL A 9 8.82 15.34 -1.00
N ASN A 10 9.25 15.51 -2.27
CA ASN A 10 9.33 16.83 -2.90
C ASN A 10 7.96 17.41 -3.33
N MET A 11 6.87 16.65 -3.22
CA MET A 11 5.53 17.17 -3.52
C MET A 11 5.02 18.20 -2.51
N SER A 12 5.61 18.31 -1.34
CA SER A 12 5.31 19.32 -0.31
C SER A 12 6.52 19.49 0.62
N PRO A 13 6.67 20.65 1.27
CA PRO A 13 7.68 20.82 2.31
C PRO A 13 7.54 19.76 3.40
N VAL A 14 8.66 19.19 3.85
CA VAL A 14 8.70 18.27 4.98
C VAL A 14 8.55 19.07 6.26
N GLU A 15 7.49 18.83 7.01
CA GLU A 15 7.21 19.44 8.30
C GLU A 15 8.02 18.77 9.42
N ASP A 16 8.14 19.45 10.56
CA ASP A 16 8.75 18.87 11.75
C ASP A 16 7.74 18.06 12.54
N LYS A 17 7.40 16.88 11.99
CA LYS A 17 6.49 15.92 12.61
C LYS A 17 6.91 14.48 12.31
N LEU A 18 6.40 13.54 13.08
CA LEU A 18 6.52 12.12 12.81
C LEU A 18 5.48 11.72 11.76
N TYR A 19 5.92 11.24 10.61
CA TYR A 19 5.06 10.75 9.54
C TYR A 19 4.76 9.26 9.70
N GLU A 20 3.50 8.88 9.57
CA GLU A 20 3.08 7.49 9.47
C GLU A 20 3.13 7.05 8.02
N ILE A 21 4.07 6.16 7.70
CA ILE A 21 4.32 5.70 6.33
C ILE A 21 3.99 4.21 6.18
N TYR A 22 3.47 3.82 5.03
CA TYR A 22 2.94 2.46 4.84
C TYR A 22 3.33 1.85 3.50
N ASP A 23 3.58 0.54 3.50
CA ASP A 23 3.66 -0.29 2.30
C ASP A 23 2.83 -1.57 2.49
N PRO A 24 1.72 -1.74 1.74
CA PRO A 24 0.82 -2.88 1.85
C PRO A 24 1.33 -4.17 1.19
N SER A 25 2.47 -4.12 0.51
CA SER A 25 3.12 -5.22 -0.22
C SER A 25 4.64 -5.10 -0.13
N ALA A 26 5.15 -4.95 1.09
CA ALA A 26 6.45 -4.37 1.38
C ALA A 26 7.64 -5.19 0.85
N GLY A 27 7.50 -6.50 0.67
CA GLY A 27 8.62 -7.36 0.32
C GLY A 27 9.77 -7.22 1.33
N SER A 28 10.98 -6.99 0.84
CA SER A 28 12.16 -6.73 1.68
C SER A 28 12.27 -5.28 2.20
N GLY A 29 11.30 -4.41 1.86
CA GLY A 29 11.20 -3.05 2.37
C GLY A 29 11.98 -1.98 1.60
N SER A 30 12.48 -2.28 0.42
CA SER A 30 13.33 -1.33 -0.33
C SER A 30 12.66 0.03 -0.56
N LEU A 31 11.36 0.07 -0.92
CA LEU A 31 10.64 1.33 -1.15
C LEU A 31 10.44 2.12 0.14
N ILE A 32 9.93 1.45 1.18
CA ILE A 32 9.58 2.11 2.44
C ILE A 32 10.81 2.62 3.19
N LEU A 33 11.94 1.89 3.12
CA LEU A 33 13.20 2.31 3.71
C LEU A 33 13.77 3.55 3.01
N HIS A 34 13.71 3.61 1.68
CA HIS A 34 14.09 4.82 0.95
C HIS A 34 13.20 6.01 1.30
N LEU A 35 11.90 5.79 1.49
CA LEU A 35 10.99 6.85 1.90
C LEU A 35 11.32 7.36 3.32
N ALA A 36 11.54 6.46 4.27
CA ALA A 36 11.94 6.82 5.63
C ALA A 36 13.24 7.64 5.65
N ASN A 37 14.22 7.25 4.83
CA ASN A 37 15.49 7.98 4.69
C ASN A 37 15.30 9.37 4.09
N GLU A 38 14.51 9.53 3.05
CA GLU A 38 14.24 10.84 2.42
C GLU A 38 13.50 11.78 3.38
N LEU A 39 12.51 11.30 4.14
CA LEU A 39 11.79 12.08 5.15
C LEU A 39 12.72 12.53 6.29
N GLY A 40 13.63 11.68 6.73
CA GLY A 40 14.61 11.96 7.76
C GLY A 40 15.82 12.77 7.28
N GLN A 41 15.89 13.12 5.98
CA GLN A 41 17.05 13.82 5.39
C GLN A 41 18.38 13.12 5.70
N GLY A 42 18.39 11.78 5.68
CA GLY A 42 19.55 10.97 6.02
C GLY A 42 19.59 10.48 7.48
N SER A 43 18.74 11.02 8.35
CA SER A 43 18.57 10.55 9.73
C SER A 43 17.42 9.53 9.77
N PHE A 44 17.76 8.25 9.68
CA PHE A 44 16.76 7.18 9.72
C PHE A 44 15.96 7.23 11.04
N GLY A 45 14.63 7.11 10.92
CA GLY A 45 13.74 6.89 12.03
C GLY A 45 13.28 8.10 12.83
N GLU A 46 13.89 9.26 12.69
CA GLU A 46 13.49 10.44 13.47
C GLU A 46 12.15 11.03 13.01
N LYS A 47 11.80 10.88 11.74
CA LYS A 47 10.57 11.45 11.15
C LYS A 47 9.61 10.41 10.55
N ALA A 48 9.87 9.12 10.72
CA ALA A 48 9.05 8.08 10.11
C ALA A 48 8.69 6.94 11.09
N GLN A 49 7.41 6.76 11.32
CA GLN A 49 6.84 5.54 11.90
C GLN A 49 6.43 4.62 10.74
N VAL A 50 7.13 3.51 10.58
CA VAL A 50 6.94 2.59 9.46
C VAL A 50 5.89 1.55 9.79
N TYR A 51 4.97 1.33 8.86
CA TYR A 51 3.96 0.26 8.88
C TYR A 51 4.10 -0.57 7.61
N THR A 52 4.06 -1.87 7.72
CA THR A 52 4.14 -2.76 6.54
C THR A 52 3.27 -3.98 6.71
N GLN A 53 2.84 -4.53 5.59
CA GLN A 53 2.24 -5.84 5.54
C GLN A 53 2.69 -6.57 4.28
N ASP A 54 2.98 -7.86 4.40
CA ASP A 54 3.31 -8.72 3.27
C ASP A 54 2.88 -10.16 3.56
N ILE A 55 2.41 -10.86 2.55
CA ILE A 55 1.99 -12.26 2.68
C ILE A 55 3.18 -13.21 2.90
N SER A 56 4.40 -12.79 2.54
CA SER A 56 5.61 -13.58 2.62
C SER A 56 6.33 -13.41 3.96
N GLY A 57 6.28 -14.42 4.81
CA GLY A 57 7.03 -14.42 6.06
C GLY A 57 8.56 -14.36 5.87
N LYS A 58 9.07 -14.86 4.73
CA LYS A 58 10.49 -14.70 4.39
C LYS A 58 10.83 -13.23 4.16
N SER A 59 10.01 -12.52 3.38
CA SER A 59 10.18 -11.10 3.12
C SER A 59 10.08 -10.27 4.40
N SER A 60 9.09 -10.55 5.25
CA SER A 60 8.90 -9.87 6.54
C SER A 60 10.10 -10.04 7.48
N ARG A 61 10.73 -11.22 7.51
CA ARG A 61 11.96 -11.45 8.29
C ARG A 61 13.14 -10.64 7.75
N PHE A 62 13.35 -10.58 6.44
CA PHE A 62 14.39 -9.74 5.83
C PHE A 62 14.14 -8.26 6.09
N LEU A 63 12.89 -7.83 6.00
CA LEU A 63 12.52 -6.46 6.30
C LEU A 63 12.85 -6.08 7.75
N ARG A 64 12.57 -6.95 8.74
CA ARG A 64 12.93 -6.71 10.15
C ARG A 64 14.43 -6.49 10.33
N ILE A 65 15.27 -7.30 9.69
CA ILE A 65 16.72 -7.14 9.71
C ILE A 65 17.11 -5.78 9.09
N ASN A 66 16.57 -5.45 7.93
CA ASN A 66 16.82 -4.18 7.26
C ASN A 66 16.40 -2.98 8.12
N MET A 67 15.26 -3.06 8.81
CA MET A 67 14.79 -2.02 9.73
C MET A 67 15.76 -1.83 10.90
N MET A 68 16.24 -2.91 11.52
CA MET A 68 17.24 -2.85 12.60
C MET A 68 18.54 -2.21 12.13
N LEU A 69 19.05 -2.61 10.96
CA LEU A 69 20.29 -2.07 10.39
C LEU A 69 20.19 -0.57 10.04
N ASN A 70 18.97 -0.07 9.82
CA ASN A 70 18.69 1.34 9.48
C ASN A 70 18.11 2.14 10.66
N GLY A 71 18.24 1.66 11.91
CA GLY A 71 17.84 2.40 13.10
C GLY A 71 16.32 2.55 13.31
N LEU A 72 15.49 1.80 12.57
CA LEU A 72 14.03 1.85 12.63
C LEU A 72 13.44 0.81 13.61
N THR A 73 14.13 0.54 14.71
CA THR A 73 13.75 -0.50 15.68
C THR A 73 12.41 -0.21 16.35
N HIS A 74 12.04 1.05 16.52
CA HIS A 74 10.76 1.50 17.08
C HIS A 74 9.54 1.10 16.21
N SER A 75 9.76 0.72 14.95
CA SER A 75 8.71 0.31 14.01
C SER A 75 8.60 -1.21 13.81
N LEU A 76 9.40 -2.01 14.50
CA LEU A 76 9.45 -3.47 14.29
C LEU A 76 8.11 -4.18 14.56
N ASP A 77 7.32 -3.69 15.52
CA ASP A 77 6.01 -4.26 15.84
C ASP A 77 4.95 -4.00 14.76
N ASN A 78 5.22 -3.04 13.88
CA ASN A 78 4.33 -2.70 12.75
C ASN A 78 4.64 -3.50 11.47
N ILE A 79 5.58 -4.45 11.52
CA ILE A 79 5.89 -5.33 10.39
C ILE A 79 5.05 -6.60 10.54
N ILE A 80 3.99 -6.71 9.76
CA ILE A 80 3.00 -7.78 9.89
C ILE A 80 3.06 -8.72 8.69
N GLU A 81 3.11 -10.02 8.97
CA GLU A 81 2.91 -11.07 7.97
C GLU A 81 1.42 -11.34 7.79
N GLY A 82 0.91 -11.32 6.57
CA GLY A 82 -0.47 -11.65 6.27
C GLY A 82 -0.99 -11.08 4.96
N ASP A 83 -2.16 -11.57 4.54
CA ASP A 83 -2.84 -11.09 3.34
C ASP A 83 -3.52 -9.74 3.61
N THR A 84 -2.91 -8.68 3.11
CA THR A 84 -3.39 -7.30 3.21
C THR A 84 -4.81 -7.13 2.66
N LEU A 85 -5.14 -7.81 1.58
CA LEU A 85 -6.42 -7.63 0.90
C LEU A 85 -7.57 -8.27 1.67
N VAL A 86 -7.33 -9.43 2.27
CA VAL A 86 -8.32 -10.13 3.11
C VAL A 86 -8.41 -9.48 4.48
N THR A 87 -7.27 -9.26 5.14
CA THR A 87 -7.23 -8.77 6.52
C THR A 87 -6.10 -7.75 6.67
N PRO A 88 -6.35 -6.47 6.38
CA PRO A 88 -5.40 -5.42 6.72
C PRO A 88 -5.15 -5.44 8.22
N ALA A 89 -3.88 -5.36 8.60
CA ALA A 89 -3.46 -5.54 10.00
C ALA A 89 -3.39 -4.24 10.79
N HIS A 90 -3.37 -3.09 10.10
CA HIS A 90 -3.24 -1.79 10.74
C HIS A 90 -4.61 -1.09 10.83
N TYR A 91 -5.03 -0.83 12.06
CA TYR A 91 -6.31 -0.19 12.38
C TYR A 91 -6.08 1.18 13.03
N SER A 92 -7.12 2.04 13.04
CA SER A 92 -7.05 3.37 13.64
C SER A 92 -6.71 3.31 15.13
N VAL A 93 -7.30 2.34 15.84
CA VAL A 93 -6.89 1.94 17.18
C VAL A 93 -6.16 0.60 17.06
N PRO A 94 -4.93 0.48 17.56
CA PRO A 94 -4.18 -0.77 17.45
C PRO A 94 -4.96 -1.98 17.98
N HIS A 95 -4.94 -3.06 17.21
CA HIS A 95 -5.63 -4.34 17.53
C HIS A 95 -7.17 -4.27 17.60
N ASP A 96 -7.79 -3.16 17.19
CA ASP A 96 -9.25 -3.02 17.14
C ASP A 96 -9.77 -2.89 15.70
N PRO A 97 -10.22 -3.98 15.05
CA PRO A 97 -10.80 -3.95 13.71
C PRO A 97 -12.01 -3.05 13.57
N SER A 98 -12.77 -2.83 14.65
CA SER A 98 -13.98 -1.99 14.64
C SER A 98 -13.66 -0.51 14.45
N SER A 99 -12.43 -0.09 14.78
CA SER A 99 -11.96 1.28 14.60
C SER A 99 -11.69 1.66 13.13
N GLY A 100 -11.79 0.70 12.21
CA GLY A 100 -11.52 0.87 10.80
C GLY A 100 -10.03 0.86 10.44
N VAL A 101 -9.76 0.70 9.15
CA VAL A 101 -8.38 0.65 8.62
C VAL A 101 -7.68 1.99 8.83
N LYS A 102 -6.45 1.91 9.35
CA LYS A 102 -5.61 3.08 9.61
C LYS A 102 -5.34 3.88 8.33
N LYS A 103 -5.25 5.19 8.49
CA LYS A 103 -4.87 6.14 7.43
C LYS A 103 -3.43 6.60 7.61
N PHE A 104 -2.73 6.82 6.49
CA PHE A 104 -1.31 7.12 6.48
C PHE A 104 -0.99 8.43 5.76
N ASP A 105 0.11 9.09 6.17
CA ASP A 105 0.61 10.31 5.54
C ASP A 105 1.23 10.01 4.17
N TYR A 106 2.01 8.92 4.09
CA TYR A 106 2.61 8.48 2.84
C TYR A 106 2.44 6.97 2.65
N ILE A 107 2.14 6.58 1.41
CA ILE A 107 2.08 5.17 1.03
C ILE A 107 2.97 4.95 -0.20
N THR A 108 3.84 3.95 -0.12
CA THR A 108 4.57 3.44 -1.29
C THR A 108 4.18 2.01 -1.55
N ALA A 109 4.08 1.61 -2.81
CA ALA A 109 3.83 0.21 -3.13
C ALA A 109 4.36 -0.18 -4.51
N ASN A 110 4.92 -1.37 -4.58
CA ASN A 110 5.17 -2.09 -5.81
C ASN A 110 4.49 -3.47 -5.73
N PRO A 111 3.15 -3.50 -5.82
CA PRO A 111 2.40 -4.75 -5.65
C PRO A 111 2.64 -5.69 -6.84
N PRO A 112 2.42 -7.00 -6.67
CA PRO A 112 2.41 -7.93 -7.79
C PRO A 112 1.34 -7.49 -8.80
N PHE A 113 1.70 -7.48 -10.11
CA PHE A 113 0.77 -7.02 -11.15
C PHE A 113 -0.31 -8.05 -11.42
N LYS A 114 0.09 -9.32 -11.45
CA LYS A 114 -0.78 -10.46 -11.74
C LYS A 114 -0.45 -11.62 -10.82
N THR A 115 -1.48 -12.21 -10.23
CA THR A 115 -1.34 -13.34 -9.31
C THR A 115 -2.65 -14.09 -9.26
N ASP A 116 -2.62 -15.42 -9.16
CA ASP A 116 -3.82 -16.20 -8.84
C ASP A 116 -4.20 -15.95 -7.38
N PHE A 117 -5.26 -15.19 -7.17
CA PHE A 117 -5.90 -15.02 -5.86
C PHE A 117 -7.36 -15.51 -5.87
N SER A 118 -7.66 -16.44 -6.79
CA SER A 118 -9.02 -16.98 -6.94
C SER A 118 -9.56 -17.63 -5.67
N SER A 119 -8.69 -18.21 -4.84
CA SER A 119 -9.05 -18.82 -3.56
C SER A 119 -9.53 -17.81 -2.51
N THR A 120 -9.00 -16.59 -2.52
CA THR A 120 -9.34 -15.55 -1.54
C THR A 120 -10.24 -14.44 -2.10
N ARG A 121 -10.42 -14.40 -3.42
CA ARG A 121 -11.20 -13.36 -4.12
C ARG A 121 -12.61 -13.18 -3.54
N ASN A 122 -13.34 -14.29 -3.35
CA ASN A 122 -14.71 -14.22 -2.84
C ASN A 122 -14.75 -13.83 -1.36
N LEU A 123 -13.74 -14.24 -0.59
CA LEU A 123 -13.61 -13.85 0.81
C LEU A 123 -13.35 -12.33 0.94
N ILE A 124 -12.52 -11.77 0.07
CA ILE A 124 -12.29 -10.32 0.00
C ILE A 124 -13.62 -9.60 -0.31
N GLU A 125 -14.35 -10.06 -1.32
CA GLU A 125 -15.62 -9.46 -1.71
C GLU A 125 -16.65 -9.51 -0.57
N GLN A 126 -16.83 -10.66 0.06
CA GLN A 126 -17.77 -10.84 1.17
C GLN A 126 -17.41 -9.96 2.37
N LYS A 127 -16.14 -9.94 2.77
CA LYS A 127 -15.68 -9.21 3.96
C LYS A 127 -15.76 -7.70 3.81
N TRP A 128 -15.66 -7.19 2.59
CA TRP A 128 -15.56 -5.76 2.30
C TRP A 128 -16.72 -5.21 1.45
N SER A 129 -17.79 -5.99 1.25
CA SER A 129 -18.96 -5.63 0.42
C SER A 129 -19.65 -4.34 0.88
N GLU A 130 -19.70 -4.09 2.18
CA GLU A 130 -20.37 -2.92 2.78
C GLU A 130 -19.47 -1.68 2.90
N THR A 131 -18.26 -1.75 2.36
CA THR A 131 -17.30 -0.65 2.45
C THR A 131 -17.00 -0.03 1.09
N THR A 132 -16.42 1.16 1.10
CA THR A 132 -15.93 1.83 -0.13
C THR A 132 -14.50 1.42 -0.49
N ARG A 133 -13.92 0.42 0.20
CA ARG A 133 -12.53 0.00 -0.01
C ARG A 133 -12.28 -0.48 -1.44
N PHE A 134 -13.18 -1.27 -1.99
CA PHE A 134 -13.10 -1.77 -3.37
C PHE A 134 -14.18 -1.17 -4.27
N PHE A 135 -14.26 0.14 -4.29
CA PHE A 135 -15.31 0.93 -4.98
C PHE A 135 -15.44 0.65 -6.47
N ALA A 136 -14.36 0.25 -7.15
CA ALA A 136 -14.38 -0.06 -8.58
C ALA A 136 -14.66 -1.54 -8.85
N GLY A 137 -14.72 -2.36 -7.80
CA GLY A 137 -14.91 -3.81 -7.86
C GLY A 137 -13.60 -4.58 -7.73
N ILE A 138 -13.72 -5.91 -7.69
CA ILE A 138 -12.63 -6.86 -7.58
C ILE A 138 -12.53 -7.65 -8.89
N PRO A 139 -11.33 -7.88 -9.45
CA PRO A 139 -11.17 -8.66 -10.67
C PRO A 139 -11.90 -10.00 -10.61
N LYS A 140 -12.61 -10.34 -11.70
CA LYS A 140 -13.33 -11.61 -11.80
C LYS A 140 -12.35 -12.77 -11.94
N ILE A 141 -12.75 -13.94 -11.46
CA ILE A 141 -11.98 -15.18 -11.65
C ILE A 141 -12.17 -15.62 -13.11
N PRO A 142 -11.12 -15.70 -13.92
CA PRO A 142 -11.21 -16.16 -15.29
C PRO A 142 -11.35 -17.70 -15.32
N ASN A 143 -12.02 -18.22 -16.35
CA ASN A 143 -12.17 -19.68 -16.54
C ASN A 143 -10.82 -20.38 -16.80
N LYS A 144 -9.89 -19.66 -17.42
CA LYS A 144 -8.51 -20.12 -17.71
C LYS A 144 -7.53 -19.02 -17.30
N LYS A 145 -6.27 -19.38 -17.05
CA LYS A 145 -5.17 -18.43 -16.71
C LYS A 145 -5.48 -17.59 -15.46
N LYS A 146 -5.80 -18.24 -14.36
CA LYS A 146 -6.06 -17.56 -13.07
C LYS A 146 -4.87 -16.72 -12.58
N ASP A 147 -3.65 -17.11 -12.95
CA ASP A 147 -2.41 -16.37 -12.73
C ASP A 147 -2.37 -14.99 -13.42
N SER A 148 -3.30 -14.73 -14.35
CA SER A 148 -3.42 -13.43 -15.02
C SER A 148 -4.33 -12.42 -14.29
N MET A 149 -4.90 -12.75 -13.14
CA MET A 149 -5.77 -11.85 -12.38
C MET A 149 -5.01 -10.61 -11.92
N ALA A 150 -5.54 -9.44 -12.25
CA ALA A 150 -4.90 -8.13 -12.02
C ALA A 150 -5.01 -7.69 -10.53
N ILE A 151 -4.30 -8.37 -9.64
CA ILE A 151 -4.34 -8.15 -8.19
C ILE A 151 -3.93 -6.73 -7.80
N TYR A 152 -3.05 -6.07 -8.57
CA TYR A 152 -2.62 -4.69 -8.31
C TYR A 152 -3.80 -3.70 -8.23
N LEU A 153 -4.92 -3.98 -8.91
CA LEU A 153 -6.12 -3.15 -8.84
C LEU A 153 -6.79 -3.17 -7.46
N CYS A 154 -6.68 -4.28 -6.74
CA CYS A 154 -7.12 -4.37 -5.35
C CYS A 154 -6.18 -3.58 -4.44
N PHE A 155 -4.86 -3.69 -4.63
CA PHE A 155 -3.88 -2.89 -3.89
C PHE A 155 -4.05 -1.39 -4.13
N MET A 156 -4.27 -0.95 -5.36
CA MET A 156 -4.54 0.47 -5.65
C MET A 156 -5.74 0.99 -4.86
N GLN A 157 -6.84 0.26 -4.87
CA GLN A 157 -8.05 0.66 -4.15
C GLN A 157 -7.82 0.66 -2.63
N HIS A 158 -7.09 -0.34 -2.11
CA HIS A 158 -6.71 -0.35 -0.70
C HIS A 158 -5.84 0.84 -0.31
N ILE A 159 -4.87 1.21 -1.15
CA ILE A 159 -4.00 2.37 -0.92
C ILE A 159 -4.83 3.66 -0.88
N LEU A 160 -5.70 3.89 -1.86
CA LEU A 160 -6.58 5.06 -1.87
C LEU A 160 -7.51 5.09 -0.65
N TYR A 161 -7.96 3.93 -0.18
CA TYR A 161 -8.78 3.81 1.03
C TYR A 161 -8.01 4.11 2.32
N SER A 162 -6.71 3.80 2.36
CA SER A 162 -5.82 3.93 3.52
C SER A 162 -5.03 5.23 3.54
N LEU A 163 -5.29 6.17 2.64
CA LEU A 163 -4.60 7.45 2.57
C LEU A 163 -5.35 8.49 3.41
N LYS A 164 -4.62 9.33 4.17
CA LYS A 164 -5.17 10.54 4.80
C LYS A 164 -5.61 11.54 3.73
N ASP A 165 -6.43 12.51 4.07
CA ASP A 165 -6.97 13.49 3.10
C ASP A 165 -5.87 14.32 2.44
N ASP A 166 -4.82 14.66 3.16
CA ASP A 166 -3.61 15.35 2.70
C ASP A 166 -2.44 14.39 2.37
N GLY A 167 -2.67 13.10 2.54
CA GLY A 167 -1.68 12.05 2.33
C GLY A 167 -1.29 11.90 0.86
N LYS A 168 -0.13 11.29 0.62
CA LYS A 168 0.43 11.07 -0.72
C LYS A 168 0.81 9.61 -0.93
N ALA A 169 0.57 9.12 -2.14
CA ALA A 169 0.95 7.76 -2.50
C ALA A 169 1.70 7.70 -3.82
N ALA A 170 2.64 6.77 -3.90
CA ALA A 170 3.27 6.39 -5.16
C ALA A 170 3.19 4.87 -5.34
N ILE A 171 2.60 4.47 -6.46
CA ILE A 171 2.30 3.07 -6.77
C ILE A 171 2.91 2.73 -8.12
N VAL A 172 3.65 1.64 -8.18
CA VAL A 172 4.12 1.07 -9.45
C VAL A 172 2.98 0.28 -10.07
N VAL A 173 2.62 0.63 -11.31
CA VAL A 173 1.53 -0.02 -12.06
C VAL A 173 1.99 -0.44 -13.45
N PRO A 174 1.39 -1.47 -14.06
CA PRO A 174 1.70 -1.82 -15.45
C PRO A 174 1.19 -0.73 -16.41
N THR A 175 1.85 -0.56 -17.54
CA THR A 175 1.50 0.44 -18.58
C THR A 175 0.05 0.32 -19.07
N GLY A 176 -0.48 -0.90 -19.13
CA GLY A 176 -1.89 -1.18 -19.47
C GLY A 176 -2.91 -0.52 -18.55
N PHE A 177 -2.53 -0.17 -17.31
CA PHE A 177 -3.40 0.59 -16.42
C PHE A 177 -3.78 1.95 -17.00
N ILE A 178 -2.84 2.65 -17.65
CA ILE A 178 -3.07 3.99 -18.21
C ILE A 178 -3.95 3.93 -19.47
N THR A 179 -3.81 2.89 -20.28
CA THR A 179 -4.42 2.78 -21.61
C THR A 179 -5.75 2.04 -21.64
N ALA A 180 -6.12 1.31 -20.59
CA ALA A 180 -7.36 0.55 -20.54
C ALA A 180 -8.61 1.44 -20.71
N GLN A 181 -9.50 1.07 -21.65
CA GLN A 181 -10.69 1.87 -21.98
C GLN A 181 -11.96 1.43 -21.23
N SER A 182 -11.88 0.35 -20.46
CA SER A 182 -13.02 -0.22 -19.74
C SER A 182 -12.56 -0.90 -18.44
N GLY A 183 -13.49 -1.47 -17.69
CA GLY A 183 -13.18 -2.27 -16.53
C GLY A 183 -12.87 -1.47 -15.27
N ILE A 184 -12.20 -2.15 -14.34
CA ILE A 184 -11.83 -1.59 -13.03
C ILE A 184 -10.80 -0.49 -13.20
N GLU A 185 -9.85 -0.65 -14.12
CA GLU A 185 -8.79 0.32 -14.43
C GLU A 185 -9.39 1.70 -14.75
N LYS A 186 -10.36 1.72 -15.67
CA LYS A 186 -11.04 2.98 -16.05
C LYS A 186 -11.76 3.62 -14.87
N LYS A 187 -12.47 2.82 -14.06
CA LYS A 187 -13.19 3.31 -12.88
C LYS A 187 -12.25 3.91 -11.83
N VAL A 188 -11.11 3.26 -11.60
CA VAL A 188 -10.10 3.77 -10.65
C VAL A 188 -9.50 5.07 -11.14
N ARG A 189 -9.08 5.14 -12.42
CA ARG A 189 -8.56 6.39 -13.01
C ARG A 189 -9.58 7.52 -12.98
N GLN A 190 -10.84 7.23 -13.34
CA GLN A 190 -11.90 8.23 -13.31
C GLN A 190 -12.03 8.83 -11.90
N LYS A 191 -12.09 8.02 -10.87
CA LYS A 191 -12.16 8.50 -9.49
C LYS A 191 -10.95 9.35 -9.08
N ILE A 192 -9.74 8.96 -9.50
CA ILE A 192 -8.51 9.72 -9.22
C ILE A 192 -8.58 11.11 -9.88
N ILE A 193 -9.07 11.18 -11.13
CA ILE A 193 -9.23 12.44 -11.88
C ILE A 193 -10.33 13.30 -11.25
N ASP A 194 -11.52 12.74 -11.01
CA ASP A 194 -12.69 13.45 -10.47
C ASP A 194 -12.41 14.04 -9.07
N LYS A 195 -11.54 13.39 -8.31
CA LYS A 195 -11.11 13.83 -6.98
C LYS A 195 -9.86 14.72 -7.00
N HIS A 196 -9.30 15.02 -8.18
CA HIS A 196 -8.06 15.78 -8.34
C HIS A 196 -6.89 15.23 -7.54
N TRP A 197 -6.80 13.89 -7.41
CA TRP A 197 -5.76 13.21 -6.64
C TRP A 197 -4.45 12.98 -7.42
N LEU A 198 -4.47 13.22 -8.74
CA LEU A 198 -3.27 13.11 -9.57
C LEU A 198 -2.46 14.42 -9.46
N LYS A 199 -1.17 14.25 -9.18
CA LYS A 199 -0.20 15.34 -9.10
C LYS A 199 0.96 15.12 -10.06
#